data_5d0f3e1cb09f9c5097f0099076fc8338
#
_entry.id   5d0f3e1cb09f9c5097f0099076fc8338
#
_cell.length_a   1.000
_cell.length_b   1.000
_cell.length_c   1.000
_cell.angle_alpha   90.00
_cell.angle_beta   90.00
_cell.angle_gamma   90.00
#
_symmetry.space_group_name_H-M   'P 1'
#
loop_
_entity.id
_entity.type
_entity.pdbx_description
1 polymer ?
#
loop_
_entity_poly.entity_id
_entity_poly.type
_entity_poly.pdbx_seq_one_letter_code
_entity_poly.pdbx_strand_id
1 'polypeptide(L)'
;CRGIDETGATDYSWKRKRAALHGGIDMPAPFGTPMLAAASGTVVAIFIGERSARGTQIVLRHGPRDTGIPLWIYSLYAHCDSMPDLEIGQRVKVGQNLGPTGNTGINPKLGYDAGRRRPAIHFAVLYATSPDYTVHRGHVIPKDGYWMDPNALYKGRLPLDSAAMKALPKAEKAVPIPVALDDGTLRPADTKFVWPYACWRD
;
A
#
# COMPACT_ATOMS: atom_id res chain seq x y z
N CYS A 1 5.75 -12.94 9.84
CA CYS A 1 5.42 -11.86 8.87
C CYS A 1 5.88 -10.50 9.38
N ARG A 2 6.20 -9.59 8.45
CA ARG A 2 6.52 -8.21 8.82
C ARG A 2 5.25 -7.46 9.18
N GLY A 3 5.28 -6.76 10.30
CA GLY A 3 4.15 -5.99 10.81
C GLY A 3 4.13 -4.54 10.34
N ILE A 4 3.21 -3.79 10.92
CA ILE A 4 3.08 -2.34 10.77
C ILE A 4 4.07 -1.66 11.73
N ASP A 5 4.46 -0.42 11.41
CA ASP A 5 5.22 0.43 12.34
C ASP A 5 4.35 0.87 13.52
N GLU A 6 4.50 0.19 14.64
CA GLU A 6 3.74 0.46 15.86
C GLU A 6 4.08 1.79 16.52
N THR A 7 5.20 2.42 16.16
CA THR A 7 5.71 3.60 16.87
C THR A 7 5.21 4.93 16.33
N GLY A 8 4.48 4.97 15.22
CA GLY A 8 4.01 6.27 14.74
C GLY A 8 3.29 6.35 13.42
N ALA A 9 3.09 5.26 12.72
CA ALA A 9 2.56 5.31 11.37
C ALA A 9 1.53 4.21 11.07
N THR A 10 0.80 3.78 12.10
CA THR A 10 -0.22 2.72 12.02
C THR A 10 -1.57 3.19 11.51
N ASP A 11 -1.78 4.49 11.41
CA ASP A 11 -3.08 5.09 11.15
C ASP A 11 -2.98 6.06 9.97
N TYR A 12 -3.74 5.83 8.90
CA TYR A 12 -3.73 6.71 7.75
C TYR A 12 -4.33 8.08 8.06
N SER A 13 -5.22 8.20 9.03
CA SER A 13 -5.84 9.45 9.47
C SER A 13 -5.00 10.20 10.51
N TRP A 14 -3.83 9.68 10.90
CA TRP A 14 -2.95 10.34 11.84
C TRP A 14 -2.55 11.74 11.34
N LYS A 15 -2.91 12.76 12.12
CA LYS A 15 -2.52 14.14 11.85
C LYS A 15 -1.04 14.33 12.15
N ARG A 16 -0.26 14.51 11.10
CA ARG A 16 1.11 15.01 11.24
C ARG A 16 1.08 16.44 11.80
N LYS A 17 2.17 16.93 12.39
CA LYS A 17 2.33 18.32 12.86
C LYS A 17 1.94 19.40 11.83
N ARG A 18 1.79 19.06 10.58
CA ARG A 18 1.19 19.82 9.49
C ARG A 18 -0.28 19.42 9.37
N ALA A 19 -1.11 20.31 8.79
CA ALA A 19 -2.50 20.03 8.47
C ALA A 19 -2.65 18.98 7.35
N ALA A 20 -1.95 17.84 7.45
CA ALA A 20 -1.95 16.76 6.48
C ALA A 20 -2.10 15.44 7.22
N LEU A 21 -2.93 14.56 6.67
CA LEU A 21 -3.06 13.18 7.13
C LEU A 21 -1.82 12.36 6.71
N HIS A 22 -1.57 11.25 7.39
CA HIS A 22 -0.54 10.29 7.01
C HIS A 22 -0.84 9.69 5.62
N GLY A 23 -2.08 9.29 5.39
CA GLY A 23 -2.57 8.80 4.10
C GLY A 23 -2.12 7.39 3.77
N GLY A 24 -1.77 6.57 4.76
CA GLY A 24 -1.34 5.20 4.61
C GLY A 24 -0.81 4.61 5.91
N ILE A 25 -0.23 3.45 5.84
CA ILE A 25 0.48 2.77 6.94
C ILE A 25 1.93 2.54 6.54
N ASP A 26 2.86 2.67 7.48
CA ASP A 26 4.27 2.37 7.24
C ASP A 26 4.59 0.97 7.78
N MET A 27 5.25 0.16 6.94
CA MET A 27 5.66 -1.19 7.25
C MET A 27 7.19 -1.31 7.09
N PRO A 28 7.94 -1.34 8.18
CA PRO A 28 9.40 -1.38 8.11
C PRO A 28 9.90 -2.74 7.63
N ALA A 29 10.95 -2.70 6.82
CA ALA A 29 11.67 -3.87 6.35
C ALA A 29 13.12 -3.48 6.00
N PRO A 30 14.09 -4.39 5.98
CA PRO A 30 15.43 -4.12 5.44
C PRO A 30 15.37 -3.60 4.01
N PHE A 31 16.39 -2.83 3.62
CA PHE A 31 16.60 -2.46 2.21
C PHE A 31 16.55 -3.70 1.32
N GLY A 32 15.96 -3.54 0.14
CA GLY A 32 15.88 -4.60 -0.85
C GLY A 32 14.80 -5.66 -0.57
N THR A 33 14.09 -5.61 0.57
CA THR A 33 12.98 -6.54 0.82
C THR A 33 11.92 -6.37 -0.28
N PRO A 34 11.53 -7.46 -0.99
CA PRO A 34 10.50 -7.38 -2.02
C PRO A 34 9.17 -6.87 -1.48
N MET A 35 8.62 -5.85 -2.13
CA MET A 35 7.25 -5.39 -1.91
C MET A 35 6.31 -6.21 -2.80
N LEU A 36 5.24 -6.73 -2.24
CA LEU A 36 4.32 -7.61 -2.96
C LEU A 36 3.02 -6.89 -3.34
N ALA A 37 2.52 -7.17 -4.54
CA ALA A 37 1.20 -6.72 -4.96
C ALA A 37 0.13 -7.29 -4.03
N ALA A 38 -0.57 -6.42 -3.29
CA ALA A 38 -1.60 -6.82 -2.33
C ALA A 38 -2.80 -7.53 -2.98
N ALA A 39 -3.02 -7.29 -4.28
CA ALA A 39 -4.01 -7.98 -5.12
C ALA A 39 -3.56 -7.97 -6.58
N SER A 40 -4.16 -8.81 -7.41
CA SER A 40 -3.97 -8.72 -8.86
C SER A 40 -4.48 -7.37 -9.38
N GLY A 41 -3.81 -6.80 -10.40
CA GLY A 41 -4.19 -5.47 -10.87
C GLY A 41 -3.39 -5.03 -12.09
N THR A 42 -3.51 -3.75 -12.42
CA THR A 42 -2.78 -3.08 -13.50
C THR A 42 -1.94 -1.95 -12.91
N VAL A 43 -0.69 -1.85 -13.33
CA VAL A 43 0.17 -0.71 -13.02
C VAL A 43 -0.40 0.53 -13.71
N VAL A 44 -0.86 1.53 -12.96
CA VAL A 44 -1.45 2.75 -13.53
C VAL A 44 -0.55 3.97 -13.41
N ALA A 45 0.45 3.91 -12.55
CA ALA A 45 1.47 4.93 -12.46
C ALA A 45 2.75 4.40 -11.78
N ILE A 46 3.87 4.94 -12.21
CA ILE A 46 5.17 4.85 -11.53
C ILE A 46 5.70 6.28 -11.45
N PHE A 47 5.98 6.76 -10.25
CA PHE A 47 6.52 8.10 -10.06
C PHE A 47 7.93 8.01 -9.51
N ILE A 48 8.84 8.71 -10.15
CA ILE A 48 10.20 8.92 -9.66
C ILE A 48 10.18 10.23 -8.89
N GLY A 49 10.34 10.14 -7.59
CA GLY A 49 10.13 11.30 -6.75
C GLY A 49 11.25 11.58 -5.78
N GLU A 50 12.47 11.85 -6.27
CA GLU A 50 13.60 12.23 -5.41
C GLU A 50 13.28 13.42 -4.49
N ARG A 51 12.41 14.33 -4.96
CA ARG A 51 12.00 15.52 -4.21
C ARG A 51 10.60 15.42 -3.59
N SER A 52 9.92 14.28 -3.73
CA SER A 52 8.60 14.06 -3.12
C SER A 52 8.76 13.41 -1.75
N ALA A 53 7.83 13.67 -0.85
CA ALA A 53 7.81 13.00 0.46
C ALA A 53 7.58 11.48 0.36
N ARG A 54 7.11 10.99 -0.79
CA ARG A 54 6.83 9.57 -1.06
C ARG A 54 7.96 8.86 -1.80
N GLY A 55 8.92 9.62 -2.34
CA GLY A 55 10.01 9.03 -3.14
C GLY A 55 9.51 8.34 -4.40
N THR A 56 10.19 7.28 -4.79
CA THR A 56 9.76 6.41 -5.89
C THR A 56 8.56 5.59 -5.44
N GLN A 57 7.50 5.58 -6.24
CA GLN A 57 6.25 4.93 -5.88
C GLN A 57 5.58 4.26 -7.07
N ILE A 58 4.89 3.16 -6.78
CA ILE A 58 4.09 2.37 -7.72
C ILE A 58 2.63 2.50 -7.32
N VAL A 59 1.74 2.65 -8.28
CA VAL A 59 0.30 2.62 -8.05
C VAL A 59 -0.33 1.54 -8.92
N LEU A 60 -1.05 0.63 -8.29
CA LEU A 60 -1.85 -0.40 -8.94
C LEU A 60 -3.33 -0.03 -8.88
N ARG A 61 -4.06 -0.36 -9.94
CA ARG A 61 -5.52 -0.34 -9.96
C ARG A 61 -6.03 -1.77 -10.03
N HIS A 62 -6.95 -2.11 -9.14
CA HIS A 62 -7.58 -3.41 -9.01
C HIS A 62 -9.07 -3.28 -9.35
N GLY A 63 -9.54 -4.07 -10.31
CA GLY A 63 -10.96 -4.11 -10.65
C GLY A 63 -11.75 -5.09 -9.77
N PRO A 64 -13.09 -5.06 -9.85
CA PRO A 64 -13.96 -5.99 -9.11
C PRO A 64 -13.63 -7.47 -9.36
N ARG A 65 -13.17 -7.82 -10.57
CA ARG A 65 -12.75 -9.21 -10.89
C ARG A 65 -11.47 -9.61 -10.16
N ASP A 66 -10.56 -8.66 -9.95
CA ASP A 66 -9.29 -8.91 -9.27
C ASP A 66 -9.48 -9.12 -7.77
N THR A 67 -10.38 -8.37 -7.17
CA THR A 67 -10.58 -8.31 -5.72
C THR A 67 -11.79 -9.07 -5.21
N GLY A 68 -12.81 -9.28 -6.05
CA GLY A 68 -14.12 -9.77 -5.64
C GLY A 68 -14.98 -8.70 -4.92
N ILE A 69 -14.50 -7.46 -4.83
CA ILE A 69 -15.19 -6.33 -4.22
C ILE A 69 -15.84 -5.50 -5.32
N PRO A 70 -17.10 -5.03 -5.18
CA PRO A 70 -17.79 -4.25 -6.21
C PRO A 70 -17.32 -2.78 -6.24
N LEU A 71 -16.02 -2.56 -6.09
CA LEU A 71 -15.35 -1.26 -6.10
C LEU A 71 -14.06 -1.36 -6.90
N TRP A 72 -13.62 -0.24 -7.44
CA TRP A 72 -12.28 -0.07 -7.97
C TRP A 72 -11.36 0.33 -6.83
N ILE A 73 -10.34 -0.48 -6.58
CA ILE A 73 -9.36 -0.26 -5.52
C ILE A 73 -8.04 0.20 -6.15
N TYR A 74 -7.39 1.14 -5.50
CA TYR A 74 -6.06 1.60 -5.88
C TYR A 74 -5.13 1.38 -4.69
N SER A 75 -4.05 0.64 -4.91
CA SER A 75 -3.01 0.45 -3.89
C SER A 75 -1.73 1.19 -4.31
N LEU A 76 -1.11 1.83 -3.35
CA LEU A 76 0.09 2.64 -3.54
C LEU A 76 1.20 2.11 -2.65
N TYR A 77 2.38 1.93 -3.26
CA TYR A 77 3.61 1.45 -2.63
C TYR A 77 4.67 2.53 -2.80
N ALA A 78 5.06 3.18 -1.72
CA ALA A 78 6.04 4.26 -1.78
C ALA A 78 7.35 3.92 -1.08
N HIS A 79 8.36 4.74 -1.32
CA HIS A 79 9.73 4.60 -0.82
C HIS A 79 10.51 3.43 -1.43
N CYS A 80 10.19 3.05 -2.68
CA CYS A 80 11.00 2.06 -3.40
C CYS A 80 12.47 2.50 -3.44
N ASP A 81 13.38 1.54 -3.27
CA ASP A 81 14.83 1.79 -3.28
C ASP A 81 15.35 2.18 -4.66
N SER A 82 14.82 1.55 -5.69
CA SER A 82 15.17 1.77 -7.10
C SER A 82 13.93 1.80 -7.98
N MET A 83 14.14 2.10 -9.26
CA MET A 83 13.07 1.95 -10.26
C MET A 83 12.61 0.51 -10.32
N PRO A 84 11.30 0.26 -10.24
CA PRO A 84 10.76 -1.08 -10.44
C PRO A 84 10.91 -1.50 -11.91
N ASP A 85 11.13 -2.78 -12.11
CA ASP A 85 11.08 -3.40 -13.45
C ASP A 85 9.63 -3.70 -13.83
N LEU A 86 8.85 -2.64 -14.04
CA LEU A 86 7.43 -2.67 -14.36
C LEU A 86 7.11 -1.57 -15.37
N GLU A 87 6.09 -1.81 -16.18
CA GLU A 87 5.58 -0.85 -17.15
C GLU A 87 4.16 -0.38 -16.81
N ILE A 88 3.85 0.88 -17.11
CA ILE A 88 2.47 1.39 -17.03
C ILE A 88 1.59 0.60 -18.00
N GLY A 89 0.46 0.10 -17.53
CA GLY A 89 -0.42 -0.79 -18.28
C GLY A 89 -0.14 -2.29 -18.04
N GLN A 90 1.01 -2.66 -17.48
CA GLN A 90 1.34 -4.04 -17.16
C GLN A 90 0.37 -4.63 -16.14
N ARG A 91 -0.04 -5.89 -16.38
CA ARG A 91 -0.80 -6.69 -15.42
C ARG A 91 0.14 -7.35 -14.43
N VAL A 92 -0.22 -7.28 -13.16
CA VAL A 92 0.47 -7.98 -12.07
C VAL A 92 -0.48 -8.95 -11.38
N LYS A 93 0.07 -10.02 -10.84
CA LYS A 93 -0.66 -11.01 -10.03
C LYS A 93 -0.57 -10.68 -8.55
N VAL A 94 -1.55 -11.10 -7.76
CA VAL A 94 -1.47 -11.07 -6.29
C VAL A 94 -0.19 -11.74 -5.82
N GLY A 95 0.53 -11.13 -4.89
CA GLY A 95 1.82 -11.63 -4.40
C GLY A 95 3.01 -11.43 -5.34
N GLN A 96 2.83 -10.85 -6.52
CA GLN A 96 3.96 -10.55 -7.42
C GLN A 96 4.88 -9.51 -6.81
N ASN A 97 6.20 -9.72 -6.92
CA ASN A 97 7.21 -8.74 -6.54
C ASN A 97 7.08 -7.48 -7.41
N LEU A 98 6.94 -6.33 -6.76
CA LEU A 98 6.81 -5.01 -7.39
C LEU A 98 8.13 -4.24 -7.41
N GLY A 99 9.12 -4.64 -6.63
CA GLY A 99 10.39 -3.95 -6.50
C GLY A 99 10.89 -3.92 -5.05
N PRO A 100 12.10 -3.40 -4.84
CA PRO A 100 12.76 -3.42 -3.53
C PRO A 100 12.24 -2.32 -2.60
N THR A 101 12.05 -2.66 -1.33
CA THR A 101 11.85 -1.69 -0.26
C THR A 101 13.08 -0.81 -0.08
N GLY A 102 12.87 0.47 0.08
CA GLY A 102 13.90 1.44 0.35
C GLY A 102 13.45 2.54 1.31
N ASN A 103 14.10 3.68 1.20
CA ASN A 103 13.78 4.86 2.00
C ASN A 103 13.76 6.14 1.16
N THR A 104 13.57 6.05 -0.15
CA THR A 104 13.51 7.21 -1.04
C THR A 104 12.39 8.16 -0.60
N GLY A 105 12.54 9.43 -0.89
CA GLY A 105 11.61 10.49 -0.57
C GLY A 105 12.19 11.50 0.41
N ILE A 106 12.26 12.74 -0.07
CA ILE A 106 12.75 13.88 0.72
C ILE A 106 11.55 14.65 1.24
N ASN A 107 11.58 15.02 2.51
CA ASN A 107 10.75 16.09 3.01
C ASN A 107 11.58 17.37 3.13
N PRO A 108 11.61 18.24 2.11
CA PRO A 108 12.45 19.42 2.10
C PRO A 108 12.14 20.39 3.24
N LYS A 109 10.93 20.34 3.82
CA LYS A 109 10.53 21.21 4.95
C LYS A 109 10.99 20.70 6.32
N LEU A 110 11.38 19.44 6.43
CA LEU A 110 11.82 18.82 7.67
C LEU A 110 13.33 18.56 7.69
N GLY A 111 14.04 18.89 6.61
CA GLY A 111 15.48 18.64 6.51
C GLY A 111 15.84 17.15 6.57
N TYR A 112 14.89 16.26 6.29
CA TYR A 112 15.17 14.85 6.22
C TYR A 112 15.89 14.54 4.91
N ASP A 113 17.12 14.17 5.04
CA ASP A 113 17.86 13.43 4.07
C ASP A 113 17.24 12.02 3.96
N ALA A 114 17.01 11.54 2.74
CA ALA A 114 16.53 10.17 2.50
C ALA A 114 17.36 9.12 3.26
N GLY A 115 18.67 9.35 3.40
CA GLY A 115 19.59 8.50 4.15
C GLY A 115 19.30 8.33 5.64
N ARG A 116 18.45 9.16 6.24
CA ARG A 116 18.14 9.09 7.69
C ARG A 116 16.82 8.39 8.01
N ARG A 117 16.02 8.09 7.00
CA ARG A 117 14.77 7.36 7.19
C ARG A 117 15.04 5.85 7.19
N ARG A 118 14.49 5.11 8.16
CA ARG A 118 14.53 3.65 8.08
C ARG A 118 13.74 3.17 6.86
N PRO A 119 14.18 2.12 6.18
CA PRO A 119 13.46 1.58 5.03
C PRO A 119 12.11 1.00 5.45
N ALA A 120 11.09 1.31 4.66
CA ALA A 120 9.72 0.86 4.90
C ALA A 120 8.88 1.04 3.64
N ILE A 121 7.89 0.18 3.40
CA ILE A 121 6.79 0.52 2.51
C ILE A 121 5.91 1.55 3.21
N HIS A 122 5.58 2.65 2.53
CA HIS A 122 4.36 3.39 2.83
C HIS A 122 3.26 2.83 1.94
N PHE A 123 2.33 2.10 2.54
CA PHE A 123 1.22 1.44 1.87
C PHE A 123 -0.07 2.23 2.06
N ALA A 124 -0.70 2.63 0.97
CA ALA A 124 -1.92 3.42 0.99
C ALA A 124 -2.98 2.82 0.06
N VAL A 125 -4.24 3.02 0.39
CA VAL A 125 -5.37 2.49 -0.38
C VAL A 125 -6.41 3.57 -0.60
N LEU A 126 -6.89 3.66 -1.86
CA LEU A 126 -8.06 4.44 -2.23
C LEU A 126 -9.08 3.51 -2.89
N TYR A 127 -10.34 3.97 -2.92
CA TYR A 127 -11.39 3.27 -3.65
C TYR A 127 -12.27 4.27 -4.42
N ALA A 128 -12.94 3.77 -5.45
CA ALA A 128 -13.92 4.51 -6.25
C ALA A 128 -14.98 3.55 -6.81
N THR A 129 -16.09 4.10 -7.26
CA THR A 129 -17.14 3.32 -7.95
C THR A 129 -16.88 3.20 -9.45
N SER A 130 -16.00 4.04 -10.02
CA SER A 130 -15.60 4.07 -11.43
C SER A 130 -14.13 3.70 -11.61
N PRO A 131 -13.74 3.12 -12.76
CA PRO A 131 -12.35 2.88 -13.11
C PRO A 131 -11.57 4.15 -13.49
N ASP A 132 -12.26 5.28 -13.64
CA ASP A 132 -11.69 6.51 -14.15
C ASP A 132 -10.79 7.16 -13.11
N TYR A 133 -9.67 7.68 -13.57
CA TYR A 133 -8.71 8.42 -12.74
C TYR A 133 -7.97 9.46 -13.59
N THR A 134 -7.38 10.41 -12.90
CA THR A 134 -6.42 11.35 -13.49
C THR A 134 -5.07 11.22 -12.80
N VAL A 135 -4.02 11.63 -13.49
CA VAL A 135 -2.68 11.73 -12.92
C VAL A 135 -2.31 13.20 -12.83
N HIS A 136 -2.04 13.67 -11.63
CA HIS A 136 -1.66 15.07 -11.41
C HIS A 136 -0.58 15.20 -10.33
N ARG A 137 0.52 15.87 -10.65
CA ARG A 137 1.62 16.19 -9.72
C ARG A 137 2.11 14.99 -8.88
N GLY A 138 2.32 13.84 -9.52
CA GLY A 138 2.80 12.64 -8.84
C GLY A 138 1.72 11.91 -8.00
N HIS A 139 0.46 12.15 -8.30
CA HIS A 139 -0.68 11.47 -7.66
C HIS A 139 -1.61 10.85 -8.70
N VAL A 140 -2.08 9.66 -8.42
CA VAL A 140 -3.27 9.09 -9.06
C VAL A 140 -4.48 9.55 -8.26
N ILE A 141 -5.43 10.16 -8.94
CA ILE A 141 -6.67 10.70 -8.35
C ILE A 141 -7.83 9.97 -8.99
N PRO A 142 -8.41 8.93 -8.34
CA PRO A 142 -9.61 8.27 -8.84
C PRO A 142 -10.77 9.26 -8.89
N LYS A 143 -11.60 9.18 -9.94
CA LYS A 143 -12.81 9.99 -10.04
C LYS A 143 -13.77 9.59 -8.91
N ASP A 144 -14.25 10.59 -8.16
CA ASP A 144 -15.08 10.40 -6.97
C ASP A 144 -14.46 9.39 -5.98
N GLY A 145 -13.13 9.43 -5.87
CA GLY A 145 -12.36 8.50 -5.06
C GLY A 145 -12.16 8.98 -3.62
N TYR A 146 -12.08 8.01 -2.72
CA TYR A 146 -11.91 8.23 -1.28
C TYR A 146 -10.75 7.38 -0.75
N TRP A 147 -10.16 7.84 0.35
CA TRP A 147 -9.20 7.06 1.11
C TRP A 147 -9.89 5.97 1.93
N MET A 148 -9.21 4.85 2.09
CA MET A 148 -9.61 3.76 2.96
C MET A 148 -8.45 3.39 3.87
N ASP A 149 -8.74 2.92 5.09
CA ASP A 149 -7.69 2.32 5.93
C ASP A 149 -7.15 1.07 5.21
N PRO A 150 -5.83 0.97 4.96
CA PRO A 150 -5.27 -0.18 4.26
C PRO A 150 -5.58 -1.53 4.92
N ASN A 151 -5.74 -1.55 6.25
CA ASN A 151 -6.13 -2.77 6.98
C ASN A 151 -7.58 -3.21 6.68
N ALA A 152 -8.42 -2.31 6.17
CA ALA A 152 -9.79 -2.63 5.79
C ALA A 152 -9.88 -3.63 4.63
N LEU A 153 -8.84 -3.73 3.78
CA LEU A 153 -8.77 -4.75 2.72
C LEU A 153 -8.99 -6.17 3.23
N TYR A 154 -8.59 -6.44 4.47
CA TYR A 154 -8.63 -7.77 5.09
C TYR A 154 -9.88 -7.99 5.95
N LYS A 155 -10.77 -7.00 6.03
CA LYS A 155 -12.05 -7.07 6.73
C LYS A 155 -13.17 -7.36 5.72
N GLY A 156 -14.13 -8.17 6.06
CA GLY A 156 -15.30 -8.42 5.22
C GLY A 156 -16.21 -7.19 5.00
N ARG A 157 -15.85 -6.04 5.55
CA ARG A 157 -16.59 -4.77 5.46
C ARG A 157 -15.75 -3.72 4.77
N LEU A 158 -16.20 -3.25 3.62
CA LEU A 158 -15.55 -2.20 2.86
C LEU A 158 -16.57 -1.16 2.39
N PRO A 159 -16.15 0.10 2.25
CA PRO A 159 -14.89 0.70 2.72
C PRO A 159 -14.95 1.08 4.20
N LEU A 160 -13.81 1.09 4.91
CA LEU A 160 -13.69 1.58 6.28
C LEU A 160 -12.53 2.56 6.38
N ASP A 161 -12.74 3.66 7.09
CA ASP A 161 -11.67 4.55 7.52
C ASP A 161 -11.06 4.10 8.85
N SER A 162 -9.99 4.76 9.31
CA SER A 162 -9.34 4.39 10.56
C SER A 162 -10.23 4.60 11.79
N ALA A 163 -11.14 5.56 11.77
CA ALA A 163 -12.07 5.78 12.88
C ALA A 163 -13.06 4.62 12.98
N ALA A 164 -13.65 4.22 11.85
CA ALA A 164 -14.53 3.06 11.77
C ALA A 164 -13.82 1.76 12.15
N MET A 165 -12.55 1.58 11.71
CA MET A 165 -11.72 0.43 12.11
C MET A 165 -11.49 0.39 13.62
N LYS A 166 -11.21 1.53 14.25
CA LYS A 166 -11.04 1.64 15.70
C LYS A 166 -12.34 1.34 16.48
N ALA A 167 -13.48 1.71 15.93
CA ALA A 167 -14.79 1.52 16.52
C ALA A 167 -15.31 0.06 16.42
N LEU A 168 -14.68 -0.80 15.61
CA LEU A 168 -15.09 -2.21 15.52
C LEU A 168 -15.07 -2.90 16.89
N PRO A 169 -16.02 -3.81 17.14
CA PRO A 169 -15.97 -4.70 18.30
C PRO A 169 -14.65 -5.48 18.35
N LYS A 170 -14.14 -5.78 19.54
CA LYS A 170 -12.86 -6.50 19.72
C LYS A 170 -12.80 -7.80 18.91
N ALA A 171 -13.90 -8.56 18.87
CA ALA A 171 -13.98 -9.81 18.09
C ALA A 171 -13.84 -9.61 16.58
N GLU A 172 -14.17 -8.42 16.07
CA GLU A 172 -14.07 -8.09 14.64
C GLU A 172 -12.72 -7.45 14.27
N LYS A 173 -11.91 -7.04 15.25
CA LYS A 173 -10.60 -6.41 15.01
C LYS A 173 -9.55 -7.41 14.55
N ALA A 174 -9.52 -8.59 15.14
CA ALA A 174 -8.61 -9.67 14.76
C ALA A 174 -9.22 -10.49 13.62
N VAL A 175 -8.57 -10.52 12.48
CA VAL A 175 -8.95 -11.37 11.34
C VAL A 175 -7.69 -12.05 10.79
N PRO A 176 -7.82 -13.28 10.27
CA PRO A 176 -6.73 -13.89 9.51
C PRO A 176 -6.38 -13.01 8.31
N ILE A 177 -5.13 -12.59 8.21
CA ILE A 177 -4.64 -11.85 7.05
C ILE A 177 -4.04 -12.85 6.05
N PRO A 178 -4.55 -12.90 4.81
CA PRO A 178 -3.93 -13.72 3.78
C PRO A 178 -2.51 -13.27 3.49
N VAL A 179 -1.61 -14.22 3.24
CA VAL A 179 -0.20 -13.95 3.04
C VAL A 179 0.37 -14.71 1.84
N ALA A 180 1.43 -14.20 1.27
CA ALA A 180 2.33 -14.97 0.42
C ALA A 180 3.53 -15.40 1.28
N LEU A 181 3.93 -16.66 1.15
CA LEU A 181 5.15 -17.17 1.77
C LEU A 181 6.38 -16.77 0.94
N ASP A 182 7.56 -16.96 1.49
CA ASP A 182 8.83 -16.63 0.86
C ASP A 182 9.12 -17.43 -0.43
N ASP A 183 8.46 -18.58 -0.62
CA ASP A 183 8.47 -19.36 -1.85
C ASP A 183 7.40 -18.98 -2.87
N GLY A 184 6.61 -17.93 -2.59
CA GLY A 184 5.51 -17.47 -3.42
C GLY A 184 4.18 -18.20 -3.21
N THR A 185 4.13 -19.20 -2.32
CA THR A 185 2.86 -19.90 -2.00
C THR A 185 1.88 -18.96 -1.29
N LEU A 186 0.66 -18.90 -1.78
CA LEU A 186 -0.41 -18.11 -1.15
C LEU A 186 -1.11 -18.90 -0.04
N ARG A 187 -1.52 -18.20 1.02
CA ARG A 187 -2.29 -18.75 2.13
C ARG A 187 -3.45 -17.81 2.50
N PRO A 188 -4.72 -18.17 2.27
CA PRO A 188 -5.22 -19.35 1.50
C PRO A 188 -4.78 -19.33 0.03
N ALA A 189 -4.76 -20.49 -0.63
CA ALA A 189 -4.25 -20.63 -2.00
C ALA A 189 -5.06 -19.85 -3.06
N ASP A 190 -6.37 -19.66 -2.83
CA ASP A 190 -7.32 -18.96 -3.69
C ASP A 190 -7.55 -17.49 -3.28
N THR A 191 -6.73 -16.97 -2.36
CA THR A 191 -6.90 -15.60 -1.88
C THR A 191 -6.73 -14.58 -2.98
N LYS A 192 -7.57 -13.54 -2.94
CA LYS A 192 -7.46 -12.37 -3.83
C LYS A 192 -6.63 -11.24 -3.24
N PHE A 193 -6.27 -11.34 -1.96
CA PHE A 193 -5.46 -10.37 -1.25
C PHE A 193 -4.33 -11.05 -0.49
N VAL A 194 -3.20 -10.36 -0.38
CA VAL A 194 -2.11 -10.75 0.52
C VAL A 194 -1.53 -9.54 1.22
N TRP A 195 -0.89 -9.78 2.35
CA TRP A 195 -0.05 -8.77 2.99
C TRP A 195 1.08 -8.34 2.04
N PRO A 196 1.44 -7.04 1.98
CA PRO A 196 2.42 -6.54 1.01
C PRO A 196 3.87 -6.99 1.21
N TYR A 197 4.13 -7.86 2.17
CA TYR A 197 5.41 -8.54 2.36
C TYR A 197 5.22 -10.04 2.50
N ALA A 198 6.20 -10.80 2.04
CA ALA A 198 6.23 -12.23 2.27
C ALA A 198 6.38 -12.57 3.75
N CYS A 199 5.75 -13.66 4.15
CA CYS A 199 5.95 -14.30 5.45
C CYS A 199 6.91 -15.48 5.29
N TRP A 200 7.79 -15.69 6.29
CA TRP A 200 8.63 -16.87 6.30
C TRP A 200 7.82 -18.11 6.68
N ARG A 201 8.25 -19.25 6.16
CA ARG A 201 7.81 -20.53 6.70
C ARG A 201 8.46 -20.72 8.08
N ASP A 202 7.69 -21.21 9.02
CA ASP A 202 8.23 -21.72 10.29
C ASP A 202 8.89 -23.06 10.05
#